data_2f1de67e0d064c969a49ce701b0473c7
#
_entry.id   2f1de67e0d064c969a49ce701b0473c7
#
_cell.length_a   1.000
_cell.length_b   1.000
_cell.length_c   1.000
_cell.angle_alpha   90.00
_cell.angle_beta   90.00
_cell.angle_gamma   90.00
#
_symmetry.space_group_name_H-M   'P 1'
#
loop_
_entity.id
_entity.type
_entity.pdbx_description
1 polymer ?
#
loop_
_entity_poly.entity_id
_entity_poly.type
_entity_poly.pdbx_seq_one_letter_code
_entity_poly.pdbx_strand_id
1 'polypeptide(L)'
;MKSTLIIYSSTDGQTKNICSRIGEFLSNDIRSEIISLSEATSSDIEKYDQIIIGASIRYGKHKKELFEFIDINLTELTKKDNAFFSVNVVARKPEKNTPETNPYMQKFLLKTAWVPRKLAVFAGKIDYPKYNFVDKQMIRFIMWITKGPTNIKNTYEFTDWKKVDSFAKELFT
;
A
#
# COMPACT_ATOMS: atom_id res chain seq x y z
N MET A 1 -14.53 8.94 20.27
CA MET A 1 -14.59 8.01 19.12
C MET A 1 -13.24 8.05 18.44
N LYS A 2 -12.57 6.92 18.31
CA LYS A 2 -11.22 6.84 17.70
C LYS A 2 -11.31 7.28 16.23
N SER A 3 -10.35 8.06 15.74
CA SER A 3 -10.34 8.58 14.37
C SER A 3 -9.13 8.03 13.59
N THR A 4 -9.32 7.66 12.33
CA THR A 4 -8.29 7.03 11.50
C THR A 4 -8.10 7.81 10.19
N LEU A 5 -6.87 8.15 9.88
CA LEU A 5 -6.47 8.67 8.57
C LEU A 5 -5.81 7.57 7.76
N ILE A 6 -6.30 7.34 6.57
CA ILE A 6 -5.72 6.39 5.61
C ILE A 6 -5.11 7.18 4.44
N ILE A 7 -3.80 7.08 4.29
CA ILE A 7 -3.05 7.79 3.24
C ILE A 7 -2.61 6.78 2.19
N TYR A 8 -2.89 7.05 0.92
CA TYR A 8 -2.47 6.17 -0.17
C TYR A 8 -1.51 6.84 -1.15
N SER A 9 -0.49 6.08 -1.55
CA SER A 9 0.36 6.37 -2.70
C SER A 9 0.11 5.31 -3.77
N SER A 10 -0.67 5.66 -4.79
CA SER A 10 -1.10 4.75 -5.85
C SER A 10 -0.68 5.26 -7.22
N THR A 11 -0.34 4.34 -8.13
CA THR A 11 -0.10 4.66 -9.54
C THR A 11 -1.32 4.28 -10.40
N ASP A 12 -1.87 3.09 -10.18
CA ASP A 12 -2.93 2.50 -11.02
C ASP A 12 -4.29 2.41 -10.31
N GLY A 13 -4.40 2.93 -9.08
CA GLY A 13 -5.66 2.97 -8.33
C GLY A 13 -5.92 1.77 -7.41
N GLN A 14 -5.18 0.66 -7.52
CA GLN A 14 -5.46 -0.52 -6.69
C GLN A 14 -5.15 -0.29 -5.20
N THR A 15 -4.09 0.45 -4.87
CA THR A 15 -3.82 0.83 -3.48
C THR A 15 -4.96 1.66 -2.88
N LYS A 16 -5.54 2.58 -3.67
CA LYS A 16 -6.72 3.35 -3.26
C LYS A 16 -7.91 2.43 -3.00
N ASN A 17 -8.15 1.43 -3.85
CA ASN A 17 -9.23 0.46 -3.66
C ASN A 17 -9.06 -0.34 -2.37
N ILE A 18 -7.83 -0.76 -2.05
CA ILE A 18 -7.52 -1.43 -0.78
C ILE A 18 -7.77 -0.51 0.41
N CYS A 19 -7.34 0.77 0.34
CA CYS A 19 -7.64 1.76 1.37
C CYS A 19 -9.16 1.94 1.56
N SER A 20 -9.92 2.02 0.47
CA SER A 20 -11.38 2.12 0.53
C SER A 20 -12.01 0.91 1.23
N ARG A 21 -11.55 -0.30 0.91
CA ARG A 21 -12.02 -1.53 1.58
C ARG A 21 -11.70 -1.53 3.07
N ILE A 22 -10.51 -1.09 3.46
CA ILE A 22 -10.14 -0.92 4.87
C ILE A 22 -11.06 0.12 5.52
N GLY A 23 -11.27 1.28 4.89
CA GLY A 23 -12.14 2.34 5.39
C GLY A 23 -13.60 1.91 5.57
N GLU A 24 -14.16 1.15 4.62
CA GLU A 24 -15.51 0.56 4.73
C GLU A 24 -15.63 -0.38 5.93
N PHE A 25 -14.60 -1.19 6.17
CA PHE A 25 -14.56 -2.09 7.32
C PHE A 25 -14.56 -1.33 8.65
N LEU A 26 -13.95 -0.13 8.66
CA LEU A 26 -13.84 0.78 9.80
C LEU A 26 -15.12 1.56 10.10
N SER A 27 -15.90 1.87 9.06
CA SER A 27 -16.98 2.86 9.10
C SER A 27 -18.11 2.56 10.11
N ASN A 28 -18.19 1.33 10.60
CA ASN A 28 -19.22 0.95 11.57
C ASN A 28 -18.98 1.51 12.99
N ASP A 29 -17.72 1.74 13.37
CA ASP A 29 -17.36 2.15 14.73
C ASP A 29 -16.32 3.28 14.82
N ILE A 30 -15.75 3.71 13.68
CA ILE A 30 -14.62 4.64 13.66
C ILE A 30 -14.78 5.68 12.53
N ARG A 31 -14.54 6.95 12.86
CA ARG A 31 -14.44 8.00 11.84
C ARG A 31 -13.15 7.77 11.04
N SER A 32 -13.29 7.45 9.76
CA SER A 32 -12.15 7.30 8.85
C SER A 32 -12.18 8.32 7.71
N GLU A 33 -11.00 8.80 7.32
CA GLU A 33 -10.80 9.63 6.13
C GLU A 33 -9.71 9.00 5.26
N ILE A 34 -9.88 9.09 3.94
CA ILE A 34 -8.95 8.53 2.96
C ILE A 34 -8.48 9.66 2.05
N ILE A 35 -7.18 9.93 2.06
CA ILE A 35 -6.57 10.98 1.24
C ILE A 35 -5.36 10.45 0.46
N SER A 36 -5.03 11.11 -0.65
CA SER A 36 -3.81 10.79 -1.38
C SER A 36 -2.58 11.34 -0.64
N LEU A 37 -1.43 10.69 -0.83
CA LEU A 37 -0.16 11.17 -0.28
C LEU A 37 0.18 12.59 -0.75
N SER A 38 -0.21 12.96 -1.97
CA SER A 38 0.04 14.29 -2.52
C SER A 38 -0.82 15.40 -1.88
N GLU A 39 -1.93 15.03 -1.23
CA GLU A 39 -2.82 15.96 -0.53
C GLU A 39 -2.58 15.98 0.98
N ALA A 40 -1.95 14.92 1.51
CA ALA A 40 -1.70 14.77 2.95
C ALA A 40 -0.71 15.81 3.47
N THR A 41 -1.01 16.39 4.63
CA THR A 41 -0.18 17.36 5.32
C THR A 41 0.17 16.90 6.74
N SER A 42 1.18 17.53 7.35
CA SER A 42 1.51 17.28 8.77
C SER A 42 0.34 17.58 9.70
N SER A 43 -0.43 18.64 9.39
CA SER A 43 -1.64 18.99 10.15
C SER A 43 -2.72 17.91 10.11
N ASP A 44 -2.80 17.14 9.02
CA ASP A 44 -3.75 16.03 8.93
C ASP A 44 -3.33 14.88 9.85
N ILE A 45 -2.03 14.56 9.93
CA ILE A 45 -1.54 13.55 10.87
C ILE A 45 -1.88 13.91 12.31
N GLU A 46 -1.74 15.18 12.71
CA GLU A 46 -2.01 15.63 14.08
C GLU A 46 -3.47 15.41 14.51
N LYS A 47 -4.43 15.54 13.58
CA LYS A 47 -5.88 15.47 13.85
C LYS A 47 -6.42 14.08 14.16
N TYR A 48 -5.71 13.02 13.77
CA TYR A 48 -6.20 11.65 13.87
C TYR A 48 -5.43 10.84 14.92
N ASP A 49 -6.12 9.87 15.54
CA ASP A 49 -5.56 8.99 16.56
C ASP A 49 -4.71 7.86 15.96
N GLN A 50 -5.09 7.42 14.77
CA GLN A 50 -4.43 6.34 14.03
C GLN A 50 -4.10 6.76 12.61
N ILE A 51 -2.92 6.38 12.12
CA ILE A 51 -2.47 6.67 10.76
C ILE A 51 -2.13 5.35 10.04
N ILE A 52 -2.75 5.13 8.89
CA ILE A 52 -2.48 3.99 8.03
C ILE A 52 -1.92 4.52 6.71
N ILE A 53 -0.77 4.01 6.28
CA ILE A 53 -0.18 4.39 5.00
C ILE A 53 -0.10 3.16 4.09
N GLY A 54 -0.70 3.25 2.91
CA GLY A 54 -0.61 2.24 1.86
C GLY A 54 0.15 2.76 0.65
N ALA A 55 1.12 2.00 0.14
CA ALA A 55 1.92 2.42 -1.00
C ALA A 55 2.17 1.29 -2.00
N SER A 56 2.03 1.61 -3.29
CA SER A 56 2.35 0.69 -4.38
C SER A 56 3.81 0.78 -4.82
N ILE A 57 4.26 -0.31 -5.42
CA ILE A 57 5.56 -0.39 -6.12
C ILE A 57 5.35 -0.08 -7.59
N ARG A 58 6.23 0.78 -8.13
CA ARG A 58 6.39 1.00 -9.56
C ARG A 58 7.88 0.96 -9.91
N TYR A 59 8.23 0.23 -10.96
CA TYR A 59 9.63 0.04 -11.38
C TYR A 59 10.56 -0.43 -10.24
N GLY A 60 10.06 -1.36 -9.41
CA GLY A 60 10.85 -1.98 -8.35
C GLY A 60 11.08 -1.13 -7.10
N LYS A 61 10.37 -0.02 -6.92
CA LYS A 61 10.52 0.88 -5.77
C LYS A 61 9.22 1.59 -5.38
N HIS A 62 9.14 2.02 -4.13
CA HIS A 62 8.17 3.01 -3.69
C HIS A 62 8.59 4.42 -4.18
N LYS A 63 7.61 5.31 -4.30
CA LYS A 63 7.88 6.70 -4.70
C LYS A 63 8.73 7.42 -3.66
N LYS A 64 9.60 8.34 -4.12
CA LYS A 64 10.47 9.14 -3.26
C LYS A 64 9.68 10.00 -2.28
N GLU A 65 8.56 10.56 -2.73
CA GLU A 65 7.67 11.42 -1.95
C GLU A 65 7.10 10.70 -0.70
N LEU A 66 6.97 9.38 -0.75
CA LEU A 66 6.57 8.59 0.42
C LEU A 66 7.60 8.70 1.55
N PHE A 67 8.87 8.56 1.23
CA PHE A 67 9.95 8.64 2.22
C PHE A 67 10.10 10.06 2.74
N GLU A 68 10.03 11.06 1.88
CA GLU A 68 10.09 12.48 2.26
C GLU A 68 8.93 12.84 3.22
N PHE A 69 7.73 12.38 2.93
CA PHE A 69 6.56 12.57 3.80
C PHE A 69 6.74 11.91 5.17
N ILE A 70 7.24 10.67 5.18
CA ILE A 70 7.51 9.93 6.42
C ILE A 70 8.58 10.64 7.25
N ASP A 71 9.68 11.07 6.65
CA ASP A 71 10.80 11.72 7.33
C ASP A 71 10.36 13.04 7.98
N ILE A 72 9.58 13.86 7.28
CA ILE A 72 9.02 15.11 7.80
C ILE A 72 8.10 14.86 9.00
N ASN A 73 7.34 13.77 8.98
CA ASN A 73 6.31 13.46 9.97
C ASN A 73 6.71 12.35 10.97
N LEU A 74 7.98 11.96 10.99
CA LEU A 74 8.46 10.80 11.73
C LEU A 74 8.07 10.82 13.21
N THR A 75 8.22 11.98 13.86
CA THR A 75 7.92 12.15 15.29
C THR A 75 6.45 11.87 15.59
N GLU A 76 5.54 12.44 14.80
CA GLU A 76 4.10 12.26 15.01
C GLU A 76 3.64 10.85 14.62
N LEU A 77 4.14 10.31 13.51
CA LEU A 77 3.85 8.93 13.10
C LEU A 77 4.26 7.91 14.18
N THR A 78 5.41 8.12 14.83
CA THR A 78 5.91 7.21 15.88
C THR A 78 5.06 7.24 17.15
N LYS A 79 4.51 8.39 17.50
CA LYS A 79 3.67 8.55 18.71
C LYS A 79 2.30 7.91 18.55
N LYS A 80 1.72 7.97 17.36
CA LYS A 80 0.35 7.52 17.09
C LYS A 80 0.27 6.01 16.89
N ASP A 81 -0.94 5.49 16.98
CA ASP A 81 -1.22 4.15 16.47
C ASP A 81 -1.05 4.16 14.96
N ASN A 82 -0.32 3.20 14.40
CA ASN A 82 0.06 3.30 13.00
C ASN A 82 0.24 1.94 12.33
N ALA A 83 0.08 1.94 11.00
CA ALA A 83 0.30 0.77 10.17
C ALA A 83 0.83 1.17 8.78
N PHE A 84 1.56 0.28 8.15
CA PHE A 84 1.99 0.42 6.77
C PHE A 84 1.69 -0.86 5.98
N PHE A 85 1.24 -0.71 4.75
CA PHE A 85 1.16 -1.84 3.82
C PHE A 85 1.74 -1.49 2.45
N SER A 86 2.40 -2.47 1.85
CA SER A 86 2.93 -2.39 0.49
C SER A 86 2.06 -3.16 -0.48
N VAL A 87 1.74 -2.56 -1.61
CA VAL A 87 1.02 -3.22 -2.71
C VAL A 87 1.97 -3.47 -3.86
N ASN A 88 2.20 -4.72 -4.18
CA ASN A 88 3.11 -5.11 -5.25
C ASN A 88 2.73 -6.47 -5.85
N VAL A 89 2.98 -6.63 -7.14
CA VAL A 89 2.59 -7.85 -7.88
C VAL A 89 3.38 -9.09 -7.45
N VAL A 90 4.58 -8.90 -6.89
CA VAL A 90 5.41 -10.02 -6.40
C VAL A 90 4.75 -10.73 -5.22
N ALA A 91 3.93 -10.02 -4.44
CA ALA A 91 3.15 -10.60 -3.35
C ALA A 91 2.06 -11.60 -3.78
N ARG A 92 1.86 -11.81 -5.10
CA ARG A 92 1.03 -12.91 -5.60
C ARG A 92 1.65 -14.29 -5.34
N LYS A 93 2.96 -14.33 -5.12
CA LYS A 93 3.71 -15.57 -4.84
C LYS A 93 3.63 -15.88 -3.35
N PRO A 94 3.23 -17.13 -2.96
CA PRO A 94 3.10 -17.49 -1.54
C PRO A 94 4.36 -17.22 -0.71
N GLU A 95 5.54 -17.46 -1.30
CA GLU A 95 6.84 -17.26 -0.65
C GLU A 95 7.25 -15.78 -0.49
N LYS A 96 6.46 -14.85 -1.01
CA LYS A 96 6.74 -13.40 -0.99
C LYS A 96 5.53 -12.55 -0.57
N ASN A 97 4.57 -13.16 0.10
CA ASN A 97 3.30 -12.51 0.45
C ASN A 97 3.19 -12.09 1.92
N THR A 98 4.28 -12.11 2.67
CA THR A 98 4.33 -11.62 4.05
C THR A 98 5.31 -10.45 4.19
N PRO A 99 5.19 -9.62 5.23
CA PRO A 99 6.13 -8.53 5.46
C PRO A 99 7.59 -8.98 5.53
N GLU A 100 7.86 -10.13 6.14
CA GLU A 100 9.20 -10.69 6.35
C GLU A 100 9.82 -11.20 5.05
N THR A 101 9.03 -11.72 4.15
CA THR A 101 9.50 -12.38 2.92
C THR A 101 9.41 -11.51 1.67
N ASN A 102 8.66 -10.41 1.74
CA ASN A 102 8.48 -9.53 0.59
C ASN A 102 9.69 -8.59 0.41
N PRO A 103 10.38 -8.64 -0.76
CA PRO A 103 11.60 -7.87 -0.96
C PRO A 103 11.38 -6.36 -0.96
N TYR A 104 10.21 -5.88 -1.33
CA TYR A 104 9.90 -4.44 -1.34
C TYR A 104 9.58 -3.92 0.05
N MET A 105 8.92 -4.71 0.88
CA MET A 105 8.75 -4.39 2.30
C MET A 105 10.10 -4.34 3.02
N GLN A 106 10.98 -5.29 2.78
CA GLN A 106 12.31 -5.28 3.37
C GLN A 106 13.13 -4.05 2.91
N LYS A 107 13.08 -3.69 1.64
CA LYS A 107 13.71 -2.46 1.14
C LYS A 107 13.12 -1.19 1.77
N PHE A 108 11.81 -1.15 2.00
CA PHE A 108 11.16 -0.04 2.68
C PHE A 108 11.68 0.13 4.10
N LEU A 109 11.68 -0.95 4.88
CA LEU A 109 12.15 -0.94 6.27
C LEU A 109 13.64 -0.56 6.42
N LEU A 110 14.47 -0.87 5.42
CA LEU A 110 15.87 -0.45 5.40
C LEU A 110 16.07 1.03 5.04
N LYS A 111 15.11 1.63 4.36
CA LYS A 111 15.20 3.01 3.86
C LYS A 111 14.61 4.05 4.80
N THR A 112 13.73 3.66 5.69
CA THR A 112 13.04 4.58 6.60
C THR A 112 13.49 4.37 8.04
N ALA A 113 13.52 5.44 8.82
CA ALA A 113 13.67 5.37 10.28
C ALA A 113 12.34 5.06 10.99
N TRP A 114 11.22 5.13 10.27
CA TRP A 114 9.92 4.78 10.83
C TRP A 114 9.75 3.28 10.95
N VAL A 115 9.35 2.82 12.13
CA VAL A 115 9.02 1.42 12.41
C VAL A 115 7.51 1.33 12.63
N PRO A 116 6.73 1.00 11.59
CA PRO A 116 5.28 0.84 11.74
C PRO A 116 4.94 -0.27 12.72
N ARG A 117 3.90 -0.05 13.54
CA ARG A 117 3.47 -1.04 14.53
C ARG A 117 2.83 -2.28 13.90
N LYS A 118 2.14 -2.09 12.79
CA LYS A 118 1.52 -3.18 12.02
C LYS A 118 1.95 -3.09 10.57
N LEU A 119 2.25 -4.22 9.97
CA LEU A 119 2.72 -4.34 8.59
C LEU A 119 1.87 -5.34 7.81
N ALA A 120 1.60 -5.04 6.55
CA ALA A 120 0.99 -5.99 5.63
C ALA A 120 1.57 -5.85 4.21
N VAL A 121 1.41 -6.91 3.44
CA VAL A 121 1.75 -6.92 2.01
C VAL A 121 0.57 -7.50 1.24
N PHE A 122 0.13 -6.78 0.22
CA PHE A 122 -0.96 -7.22 -0.65
C PHE A 122 -0.48 -7.31 -2.09
N ALA A 123 -0.94 -8.33 -2.80
CA ALA A 123 -0.77 -8.40 -4.24
C ALA A 123 -1.62 -7.33 -4.92
N GLY A 124 -1.08 -6.74 -5.95
CA GLY A 124 -1.76 -5.68 -6.69
C GLY A 124 -2.57 -6.19 -7.87
N LYS A 125 -2.71 -5.32 -8.87
CA LYS A 125 -3.44 -5.55 -10.11
C LYS A 125 -2.59 -5.13 -11.28
N ILE A 126 -2.68 -5.86 -12.37
CA ILE A 126 -2.10 -5.49 -13.67
C ILE A 126 -3.24 -5.20 -14.63
N ASP A 127 -3.34 -3.97 -15.09
CA ASP A 127 -4.33 -3.52 -16.05
C ASP A 127 -3.63 -3.11 -17.35
N TYR A 128 -3.18 -4.07 -18.12
CA TYR A 128 -2.43 -3.84 -19.35
C TYR A 128 -3.11 -2.87 -20.33
N PRO A 129 -4.44 -2.92 -20.54
CA PRO A 129 -5.12 -1.99 -21.45
C PRO A 129 -4.95 -0.51 -21.08
N LYS A 130 -4.79 -0.20 -19.78
CA LYS A 130 -4.63 1.19 -19.29
C LYS A 130 -3.21 1.71 -19.36
N TYR A 131 -2.21 0.84 -19.58
CA TYR A 131 -0.82 1.27 -19.61
C TYR A 131 -0.46 1.90 -20.95
N ASN A 132 0.44 2.90 -20.91
CA ASN A 132 1.09 3.38 -22.13
C ASN A 132 1.99 2.29 -22.71
N PHE A 133 2.48 2.49 -23.95
CA PHE A 133 3.26 1.46 -24.64
C PHE A 133 4.51 1.04 -23.88
N VAL A 134 5.27 1.99 -23.33
CA VAL A 134 6.53 1.72 -22.61
C VAL A 134 6.27 0.92 -21.35
N ASP A 135 5.32 1.36 -20.52
CA ASP A 135 4.94 0.66 -19.29
C ASP A 135 4.42 -0.75 -19.56
N LYS A 136 3.60 -0.90 -20.60
CA LYS A 136 3.04 -2.17 -21.04
C LYS A 136 4.14 -3.18 -21.37
N GLN A 137 5.14 -2.77 -22.14
CA GLN A 137 6.26 -3.65 -22.50
C GLN A 137 7.18 -3.96 -21.31
N MET A 138 7.45 -2.98 -20.46
CA MET A 138 8.24 -3.18 -19.24
C MET A 138 7.57 -4.16 -18.29
N ILE A 139 6.29 -3.99 -18.00
CA ILE A 139 5.53 -4.88 -17.10
C ILE A 139 5.41 -6.27 -17.72
N ARG A 140 5.15 -6.37 -19.02
CA ARG A 140 5.12 -7.64 -19.73
C ARG A 140 6.45 -8.40 -19.61
N PHE A 141 7.57 -7.72 -19.76
CA PHE A 141 8.90 -8.29 -19.61
C PHE A 141 9.15 -8.78 -18.18
N ILE A 142 8.80 -7.98 -17.18
CA ILE A 142 8.89 -8.37 -15.76
C ILE A 142 8.01 -9.61 -15.47
N MET A 143 6.80 -9.65 -16.02
CA MET A 143 5.90 -10.79 -15.85
C MET A 143 6.43 -12.03 -16.54
N TRP A 144 7.03 -11.88 -17.72
CA TRP A 144 7.66 -13.00 -18.41
C TRP A 144 8.79 -13.62 -17.57
N ILE A 145 9.72 -12.80 -17.05
CA ILE A 145 10.82 -13.28 -16.19
C ILE A 145 10.28 -13.92 -14.89
N THR A 146 9.23 -13.34 -14.30
CA THR A 146 8.69 -13.78 -13.01
C THR A 146 7.58 -14.84 -13.16
N LYS A 147 7.37 -15.39 -14.35
CA LYS A 147 6.34 -16.39 -14.68
C LYS A 147 4.91 -15.89 -14.36
N GLY A 148 4.66 -14.63 -14.63
CA GLY A 148 3.34 -14.02 -14.53
C GLY A 148 2.63 -13.92 -15.89
N PRO A 149 1.39 -13.40 -15.91
CA PRO A 149 0.60 -13.25 -17.11
C PRO A 149 1.18 -12.18 -18.06
N THR A 150 1.26 -12.51 -19.35
CA THR A 150 1.87 -11.66 -20.38
C THR A 150 0.91 -11.22 -21.48
N ASN A 151 -0.38 -11.59 -21.40
CA ASN A 151 -1.36 -11.17 -22.40
C ASN A 151 -1.76 -9.72 -22.13
N ILE A 152 -1.27 -8.82 -22.99
CA ILE A 152 -1.46 -7.36 -22.89
C ILE A 152 -2.89 -6.86 -23.17
N LYS A 153 -3.80 -7.74 -23.56
CA LYS A 153 -5.22 -7.40 -23.80
C LYS A 153 -6.06 -7.55 -22.53
N ASN A 154 -5.53 -8.19 -21.50
CA ASN A 154 -6.26 -8.58 -20.30
C ASN A 154 -5.86 -7.75 -19.07
N THR A 155 -6.77 -7.77 -18.09
CA THR A 155 -6.54 -7.27 -16.74
C THR A 155 -6.43 -8.45 -15.78
N TYR A 156 -5.49 -8.37 -14.85
CA TYR A 156 -5.22 -9.42 -13.87
C TYR A 156 -5.21 -8.84 -12.46
N GLU A 157 -6.15 -9.27 -11.63
CA GLU A 157 -6.21 -8.90 -10.22
C GLU A 157 -5.72 -10.06 -9.36
N PHE A 158 -4.71 -9.77 -8.51
CA PHE A 158 -4.11 -10.75 -7.60
C PHE A 158 -4.41 -10.46 -6.13
N THR A 159 -5.14 -9.40 -5.85
CA THR A 159 -5.44 -8.96 -4.48
C THR A 159 -6.29 -10.00 -3.76
N ASP A 160 -5.78 -10.50 -2.64
CA ASP A 160 -6.55 -11.33 -1.70
C ASP A 160 -7.34 -10.43 -0.75
N TRP A 161 -8.61 -10.24 -1.05
CA TRP A 161 -9.51 -9.38 -0.27
C TRP A 161 -9.80 -9.91 1.13
N LYS A 162 -9.75 -11.23 1.34
CA LYS A 162 -9.87 -11.82 2.69
C LYS A 162 -8.68 -11.42 3.57
N LYS A 163 -7.49 -11.35 2.99
CA LYS A 163 -6.29 -10.89 3.68
C LYS A 163 -6.38 -9.40 4.02
N VAL A 164 -6.96 -8.58 3.13
CA VAL A 164 -7.26 -7.17 3.40
C VAL A 164 -8.23 -7.02 4.57
N ASP A 165 -9.32 -7.79 4.56
CA ASP A 165 -10.32 -7.78 5.64
C ASP A 165 -9.72 -8.23 6.99
N SER A 166 -8.84 -9.24 6.98
CA SER A 166 -8.14 -9.71 8.18
C SER A 166 -7.23 -8.64 8.75
N PHE A 167 -6.47 -7.97 7.90
CA PHE A 167 -5.62 -6.84 8.30
C PHE A 167 -6.45 -5.69 8.88
N ALA A 168 -7.56 -5.35 8.23
CA ALA A 168 -8.47 -4.33 8.75
C ALA A 168 -8.96 -4.67 10.16
N LYS A 169 -9.30 -5.93 10.45
CA LYS A 169 -9.66 -6.38 11.81
C LYS A 169 -8.52 -6.19 12.82
N GLU A 170 -7.30 -6.55 12.44
CA GLU A 170 -6.12 -6.41 13.31
C GLU A 170 -5.81 -4.95 13.65
N LEU A 171 -6.22 -4.00 12.82
CA LEU A 171 -6.01 -2.57 13.08
C LEU A 171 -6.79 -2.06 14.32
N PHE A 172 -7.78 -2.82 14.82
CA PHE A 172 -8.66 -2.44 15.93
C PHE A 172 -8.43 -3.25 17.21
N THR A 173 -7.67 -4.31 17.12
CA THR A 173 -7.23 -5.06 18.29
C THR A 173 -5.94 -4.48 18.83
#